data_c0d4f9aba06e43707fd210fa42e44a7c
#
_entry.id   c0d4f9aba06e43707fd210fa42e44a7c
#
_cell.length_a   1.000
_cell.length_b   1.000
_cell.length_c   1.000
_cell.angle_alpha   90.00
_cell.angle_beta   90.00
_cell.angle_gamma   90.00
#
_symmetry.space_group_name_H-M   'P 1'
#
loop_
_entity.id
_entity.type
_entity.pdbx_description
1 polymer ?
#
loop_
_entity_poly.entity_id
_entity_poly.type
_entity_poly.pdbx_seq_one_letter_code
_entity_poly.pdbx_strand_id
1 'polypeptide(L)'
;MEKDVNIVIKKIQDVAQPLLPEGSRVLLYGSRARGDARADSDWDILLVLNKQDIEQSDYRNIVYPITALGWDLGEMIIPVVYTKKEWEENSYTPFYKNVDKEGIVIL
;
A
#
# COMPACT_ATOMS: atom_id res chain seq x y z
N MET A 1 12.77 14.37 -14.40
CA MET A 1 13.21 12.94 -14.40
C MET A 1 12.26 12.13 -13.52
N GLU A 2 11.74 11.06 -14.06
CA GLU A 2 10.86 10.18 -13.29
C GLU A 2 11.65 9.36 -12.28
N LYS A 3 11.04 9.16 -11.11
CA LYS A 3 11.63 8.32 -10.09
C LYS A 3 11.47 6.85 -10.49
N ASP A 4 12.52 6.08 -10.32
CA ASP A 4 12.49 4.65 -10.61
C ASP A 4 11.47 3.95 -9.68
N VAL A 5 10.54 3.20 -10.28
CA VAL A 5 9.49 2.49 -9.56
C VAL A 5 10.08 1.53 -8.53
N ASN A 6 11.14 0.81 -8.89
CA ASN A 6 11.76 -0.16 -8.00
C ASN A 6 12.41 0.49 -6.78
N ILE A 7 12.93 1.71 -6.93
CA ILE A 7 13.52 2.46 -5.82
C ILE A 7 12.42 2.83 -4.82
N VAL A 8 11.29 3.33 -5.32
CA VAL A 8 10.17 3.71 -4.43
C VAL A 8 9.59 2.48 -3.73
N ILE A 9 9.40 1.38 -4.46
CA ILE A 9 8.91 0.12 -3.87
C ILE A 9 9.85 -0.35 -2.76
N LYS A 10 11.17 -0.33 -3.01
CA LYS A 10 12.16 -0.73 -2.00
C LYS A 10 12.07 0.13 -0.75
N LYS A 11 11.90 1.43 -0.91
CA LYS A 11 11.74 2.35 0.23
C LYS A 11 10.47 2.04 1.02
N ILE A 12 9.37 1.75 0.33
CA ILE A 12 8.12 1.37 0.99
C ILE A 12 8.30 0.07 1.77
N GLN A 13 8.95 -0.94 1.18
CA GLN A 13 9.25 -2.20 1.85
C GLN A 13 10.08 -1.96 3.12
N ASP A 14 11.12 -1.15 3.02
CA ASP A 14 12.03 -0.89 4.13
C ASP A 14 11.31 -0.21 5.32
N VAL A 15 10.40 0.72 5.03
CA VAL A 15 9.63 1.40 6.08
C VAL A 15 8.54 0.50 6.64
N ALA A 16 7.81 -0.21 5.78
CA ALA A 16 6.62 -0.97 6.19
C ALA A 16 6.96 -2.25 6.93
N GLN A 17 7.99 -2.98 6.51
CA GLN A 17 8.27 -4.31 7.04
C GLN A 17 8.38 -4.37 8.56
N PRO A 18 9.15 -3.49 9.23
CA PRO A 18 9.25 -3.54 10.69
C PRO A 18 8.00 -3.09 11.43
N LEU A 19 7.06 -2.44 10.73
CA LEU A 19 5.86 -1.89 11.37
C LEU A 19 4.66 -2.84 11.31
N LEU A 20 4.67 -3.80 10.39
CA LEU A 20 3.51 -4.64 10.11
C LEU A 20 3.44 -5.87 11.03
N PRO A 21 2.23 -6.26 11.47
CA PRO A 21 2.06 -7.57 12.11
C PRO A 21 2.50 -8.68 11.16
N GLU A 22 3.09 -9.74 11.72
CA GLU A 22 3.50 -10.90 10.93
C GLU A 22 2.33 -11.46 10.14
N GLY A 23 2.57 -11.81 8.87
CA GLY A 23 1.54 -12.33 7.98
C GLY A 23 0.72 -11.27 7.27
N SER A 24 1.02 -10.00 7.50
CA SER A 24 0.40 -8.90 6.76
C SER A 24 0.95 -8.83 5.34
N ARG A 25 0.20 -8.17 4.44
CA ARG A 25 0.62 -7.98 3.05
C ARG A 25 0.53 -6.52 2.66
N VAL A 26 1.38 -6.14 1.71
CA VAL A 26 1.34 -4.82 1.08
C VAL A 26 1.28 -5.02 -0.42
N LEU A 27 0.32 -4.36 -1.06
CA LEU A 27 0.14 -4.43 -2.51
C LEU A 27 0.20 -3.02 -3.11
N LEU A 28 0.83 -2.93 -4.28
CA LEU A 28 0.78 -1.75 -5.12
C LEU A 28 -0.31 -1.98 -6.16
N TYR A 29 -1.20 -1.01 -6.35
CA TYR A 29 -2.23 -1.09 -7.37
C TYR A 29 -2.35 0.26 -8.09
N GLY A 30 -3.32 0.39 -8.98
CA GLY A 30 -3.50 1.62 -9.73
C GLY A 30 -2.46 1.81 -10.84
N SER A 31 -2.29 3.04 -11.29
CA SER A 31 -1.48 3.34 -12.47
C SER A 31 -0.01 2.93 -12.32
N ARG A 32 0.55 3.03 -11.11
CA ARG A 32 1.95 2.63 -10.87
C ARG A 32 2.13 1.11 -11.03
N ALA A 33 1.11 0.33 -10.70
CA ALA A 33 1.14 -1.12 -10.89
C ALA A 33 0.92 -1.51 -12.35
N ARG A 34 0.03 -0.79 -13.05
CA ARG A 34 -0.28 -1.07 -14.46
C ARG A 34 0.84 -0.64 -15.42
N GLY A 35 1.69 0.28 -14.99
CA GLY A 35 2.76 0.80 -15.85
C GLY A 35 2.32 1.98 -16.72
N ASP A 36 1.15 2.57 -16.47
CA ASP A 36 0.64 3.72 -17.23
C ASP A 36 0.67 5.01 -16.40
N ALA A 37 1.46 5.05 -15.35
CA ALA A 37 1.56 6.20 -14.48
C ALA A 37 2.28 7.37 -15.14
N ARG A 38 1.88 8.58 -14.74
CA ARG A 38 2.59 9.81 -15.06
C ARG A 38 3.56 10.13 -13.93
N ALA A 39 4.44 11.09 -14.14
CA ALA A 39 5.41 11.52 -13.12
C ALA A 39 4.71 12.01 -11.84
N ASP A 40 3.52 12.60 -11.96
CA ASP A 40 2.74 13.13 -10.83
C ASP A 40 1.66 12.16 -10.32
N SER A 41 1.65 10.92 -10.81
CA SER A 41 0.67 9.93 -10.35
C SER A 41 0.91 9.52 -8.92
N ASP A 42 -0.19 9.26 -8.20
CA ASP A 42 -0.16 8.75 -6.83
C ASP A 42 0.37 7.32 -6.79
N TRP A 43 0.89 6.94 -5.64
CA TRP A 43 1.28 5.56 -5.33
C TRP A 43 0.19 4.94 -4.48
N ASP A 44 -0.65 4.13 -5.10
CA ASP A 44 -1.80 3.49 -4.42
C ASP A 44 -1.34 2.22 -3.73
N ILE A 45 -1.37 2.23 -2.41
CA ILE A 45 -0.86 1.13 -1.58
C ILE A 45 -1.99 0.55 -0.75
N LEU A 46 -2.13 -0.76 -0.81
CA LEU A 46 -3.08 -1.49 0.03
C LEU A 46 -2.31 -2.23 1.13
N LEU A 47 -2.70 -1.97 2.36
CA LEU A 47 -2.19 -2.67 3.55
C LEU A 47 -3.25 -3.65 4.02
N VAL A 48 -2.93 -4.93 4.02
CA VAL A 48 -3.81 -5.99 4.55
C VAL A 48 -3.15 -6.51 5.82
N LEU A 49 -3.68 -6.08 6.96
CA LEU A 49 -3.06 -6.36 8.26
C LEU A 49 -3.57 -7.68 8.83
N ASN A 50 -2.66 -8.48 9.33
CA ASN A 50 -2.98 -9.74 10.00
C ASN A 50 -3.29 -9.48 11.47
N LYS A 51 -4.46 -8.91 11.73
CA LYS A 51 -4.97 -8.62 13.07
C LYS A 51 -6.48 -8.59 13.03
N GLN A 52 -7.12 -8.62 14.18
CA GLN A 52 -8.56 -8.72 14.29
C GLN A 52 -9.28 -7.44 13.86
N ASP A 53 -8.81 -6.29 14.32
CA ASP A 53 -9.44 -4.99 14.05
C ASP A 53 -8.40 -3.93 13.75
N ILE A 54 -8.77 -2.96 12.90
CA ILE A 54 -7.96 -1.77 12.67
C ILE A 54 -8.22 -0.80 13.82
N GLU A 55 -7.15 -0.38 14.48
CA GLU A 55 -7.21 0.52 15.62
C GLU A 55 -6.66 1.90 15.27
N GLN A 56 -6.97 2.88 16.12
CA GLN A 56 -6.45 4.24 15.97
C GLN A 56 -4.92 4.25 15.92
N SER A 57 -4.29 3.40 16.74
CA SER A 57 -2.83 3.29 16.79
C SER A 57 -2.23 2.78 15.49
N ASP A 58 -2.97 2.02 14.69
CA ASP A 58 -2.49 1.54 13.40
C ASP A 58 -2.30 2.70 12.42
N TYR A 59 -3.16 3.70 12.48
CA TYR A 59 -3.00 4.90 11.63
C TYR A 59 -1.75 5.68 12.01
N ARG A 60 -1.48 5.84 13.31
CA ARG A 60 -0.28 6.55 13.78
C ARG A 60 1.00 5.77 13.51
N ASN A 61 0.96 4.46 13.75
CA ASN A 61 2.18 3.66 13.81
C ASN A 61 2.53 2.97 12.48
N ILE A 62 1.57 2.83 11.58
CA ILE A 62 1.75 2.12 10.31
C ILE A 62 1.43 3.03 9.12
N VAL A 63 0.20 3.54 9.07
CA VAL A 63 -0.28 4.30 7.90
C VAL A 63 0.49 5.62 7.77
N TYR A 64 0.61 6.38 8.84
CA TYR A 64 1.27 7.69 8.81
C TYR A 64 2.74 7.60 8.39
N PRO A 65 3.57 6.69 8.93
CA PRO A 65 4.97 6.59 8.48
C PRO A 65 5.10 6.29 6.99
N ILE A 66 4.20 5.50 6.43
CA ILE A 66 4.21 5.20 4.99
C ILE A 66 3.83 6.44 4.19
N THR A 67 2.81 7.17 4.64
CA THR A 67 2.41 8.43 3.99
C THR A 67 3.54 9.46 4.05
N ALA A 68 4.18 9.58 5.21
CA ALA A 68 5.27 10.54 5.42
C ALA A 68 6.50 10.21 4.55
N LEU A 69 6.74 8.94 4.27
CA LEU A 69 7.81 8.54 3.36
C LEU A 69 7.63 9.20 1.99
N GLY A 70 6.40 9.29 1.51
CA GLY A 70 6.11 9.94 0.23
C GLY A 70 6.59 11.39 0.24
N TRP A 71 6.34 12.11 1.32
CA TRP A 71 6.78 13.50 1.43
C TRP A 71 8.30 13.63 1.33
N ASP A 72 9.04 12.71 1.95
CA ASP A 72 10.50 12.69 1.87
C ASP A 72 10.99 12.40 0.46
N LEU A 73 10.22 11.62 -0.30
CA LEU A 73 10.59 11.25 -1.67
C LEU A 73 10.06 12.22 -2.73
N GLY A 74 9.27 13.21 -2.32
CA GLY A 74 8.59 14.09 -3.28
C GLY A 74 7.47 13.40 -4.03
N GLU A 75 6.85 12.38 -3.42
CA GLU A 75 5.80 11.57 -4.02
C GLU A 75 4.56 11.58 -3.12
N MET A 76 3.40 11.27 -3.71
CA MET A 76 2.16 11.11 -2.95
C MET A 76 1.87 9.62 -2.80
N ILE A 77 2.06 9.09 -1.60
CA ILE A 77 1.72 7.71 -1.27
C ILE A 77 0.38 7.71 -0.55
N ILE A 78 -0.57 6.93 -1.04
CA ILE A 78 -1.93 6.85 -0.52
C ILE A 78 -2.18 5.45 0.03
N PRO A 79 -1.97 5.21 1.33
CA PRO A 79 -2.26 3.90 1.92
C PRO A 79 -3.75 3.74 2.21
N VAL A 80 -4.29 2.56 1.89
CA VAL A 80 -5.62 2.12 2.29
C VAL A 80 -5.42 0.88 3.14
N VAL A 81 -6.11 0.76 4.26
CA VAL A 81 -5.88 -0.30 5.23
C VAL A 81 -7.13 -1.12 5.50
N TYR A 82 -6.95 -2.45 5.49
CA TYR A 82 -7.98 -3.43 5.85
C TYR A 82 -7.33 -4.51 6.72
N THR A 83 -8.15 -5.19 7.54
CA THR A 83 -7.72 -6.47 8.10
C THR A 83 -7.87 -7.54 7.02
N LYS A 84 -7.23 -8.69 7.18
CA LYS A 84 -7.41 -9.82 6.25
C LYS A 84 -8.87 -10.21 6.10
N LYS A 85 -9.60 -10.26 7.23
CA LYS A 85 -11.01 -10.62 7.22
C LYS A 85 -11.85 -9.60 6.44
N GLU A 86 -11.64 -8.31 6.73
CA GLU A 86 -12.35 -7.25 6.00
C GLU A 86 -12.06 -7.30 4.51
N TRP A 87 -10.81 -7.53 4.16
CA TRP A 87 -10.42 -7.60 2.75
C TRP A 87 -11.14 -8.74 2.02
N GLU A 88 -11.18 -9.91 2.63
CA GLU A 88 -11.86 -11.07 2.04
C GLU A 88 -13.37 -10.88 1.98
N GLU A 89 -13.97 -10.25 2.99
CA GLU A 89 -15.40 -9.94 3.01
C GLU A 89 -15.80 -8.95 1.90
N ASN A 90 -14.86 -8.18 1.39
CA ASN A 90 -15.09 -7.24 0.29
C ASN A 90 -14.79 -7.82 -1.09
N SER A 91 -14.62 -9.15 -1.19
CA SER A 91 -14.21 -9.81 -2.44
C SER A 91 -15.21 -9.63 -3.60
N TYR A 92 -16.45 -9.27 -3.31
CA TYR A 92 -17.47 -9.02 -4.32
C TYR A 92 -17.38 -7.62 -4.94
N THR A 93 -16.58 -6.72 -4.36
CA THR A 93 -16.52 -5.32 -4.78
C THR A 93 -15.65 -5.13 -6.03
N PRO A 94 -15.96 -4.11 -6.84
CA PRO A 94 -15.07 -3.76 -7.96
C PRO A 94 -13.65 -3.43 -7.51
N PHE A 95 -13.49 -2.76 -6.37
CA PHE A 95 -12.17 -2.43 -5.84
C PHE A 95 -11.34 -3.67 -5.59
N TYR A 96 -11.91 -4.68 -4.90
CA TYR A 96 -11.21 -5.94 -4.66
C TYR A 96 -10.80 -6.59 -5.97
N LYS A 97 -11.72 -6.66 -6.92
CA LYS A 97 -11.48 -7.31 -8.21
C LYS A 97 -10.38 -6.60 -9.01
N ASN A 98 -10.36 -5.28 -8.96
CA ASN A 98 -9.32 -4.51 -9.64
C ASN A 98 -7.95 -4.74 -9.00
N VAL A 99 -7.87 -4.75 -7.68
CA VAL A 99 -6.61 -5.02 -6.98
C VAL A 99 -6.13 -6.45 -7.24
N ASP A 100 -7.05 -7.41 -7.22
CA ASP A 100 -6.73 -8.82 -7.49
C ASP A 100 -6.15 -8.99 -8.89
N LYS A 101 -6.70 -8.26 -9.87
CA LYS A 101 -6.29 -8.35 -11.27
C LYS A 101 -4.96 -7.65 -11.54
N GLU A 102 -4.76 -6.43 -11.01
CA GLU A 102 -3.62 -5.59 -11.36
C GLU A 102 -2.59 -5.40 -10.26
N GLY A 103 -2.92 -5.80 -9.03
CA GLY A 103 -2.06 -5.55 -7.88
C GLY A 103 -0.78 -6.34 -7.91
N ILE A 104 0.28 -5.71 -7.40
CA ILE A 104 1.59 -6.32 -7.26
C ILE A 104 1.87 -6.45 -5.77
N VAL A 105 2.11 -7.67 -5.30
CA VAL A 105 2.47 -7.90 -3.90
C VAL A 105 3.90 -7.43 -3.69
N ILE A 106 4.11 -6.47 -2.80
CA ILE A 106 5.43 -5.94 -2.51
C ILE A 106 5.94 -6.36 -1.13
N LEU A 107 5.04 -6.85 -0.27
CA LEU A 107 5.40 -7.51 1.00
C LEU A 107 4.41 -8.61 1.33
#